data_2f38047cb58a272b5cafdc4d5a9692de
#
_entry.id   2f38047cb58a272b5cafdc4d5a9692de
#
_cell.length_a   1.000
_cell.length_b   1.000
_cell.length_c   1.000
_cell.angle_alpha   90.00
_cell.angle_beta   90.00
_cell.angle_gamma   90.00
#
_symmetry.space_group_name_H-M   'P 1'
#
loop_
_entity.id
_entity.type
_entity.pdbx_description
1 polymer ?
#
loop_
_entity_poly.entity_id
_entity_poly.type
_entity_poly.pdbx_seq_one_letter_code
_entity_poly.pdbx_strand_id
1 'polypeptide(L)'
;VNSDLFLHPDASTIALLPWRPEHGSVVRMFCSITHPDGTPFAHDTRGILKQAVADAAKAGYAFSFGSELEFYLFRLDENGEVTDVPYDQATYMDVAPEDRCENVRREICLTLEQMGIQPESSHHEEGPGQNEVDFRYSDPLSAADNAVTFLTVVKTIAARNGLYADFSPRPL
;
A
#
# COMPACT_ATOMS: atom_id res chain seq x y z
N VAL A 1 32.49 -13.00 -0.34
CA VAL A 1 31.09 -13.00 0.07
C VAL A 1 30.27 -12.75 -1.19
N ASN A 2 29.52 -13.75 -1.71
CA ASN A 2 28.59 -13.55 -2.81
C ASN A 2 27.41 -12.72 -2.27
N SER A 3 27.42 -11.43 -2.57
CA SER A 3 26.34 -10.50 -2.20
C SER A 3 25.25 -10.40 -3.27
N ASP A 4 25.45 -11.05 -4.42
CA ASP A 4 24.54 -10.95 -5.56
C ASP A 4 23.31 -11.82 -5.36
N LEU A 5 22.15 -11.23 -5.66
CA LEU A 5 20.87 -11.92 -5.71
C LEU A 5 20.22 -11.68 -7.07
N PHE A 6 19.45 -12.64 -7.55
CA PHE A 6 18.70 -12.53 -8.78
C PHE A 6 17.22 -12.28 -8.49
N LEU A 7 16.64 -11.34 -9.24
CA LEU A 7 15.21 -11.04 -9.22
C LEU A 7 14.52 -11.75 -10.37
N HIS A 8 13.46 -12.50 -10.05
CA HIS A 8 12.63 -13.20 -11.02
C HIS A 8 11.24 -12.54 -11.04
N PRO A 9 10.93 -11.69 -12.05
CA PRO A 9 9.65 -11.00 -12.14
C PRO A 9 8.47 -11.98 -12.25
N ASP A 10 7.43 -11.72 -11.47
CA ASP A 10 6.15 -12.40 -11.55
C ASP A 10 5.22 -11.59 -12.48
N ALA A 11 5.12 -12.04 -13.72
CA ALA A 11 4.35 -11.34 -14.75
C ALA A 11 2.85 -11.22 -14.42
N SER A 12 2.30 -12.08 -13.55
CA SER A 12 0.91 -11.98 -13.10
C SER A 12 0.66 -10.75 -12.22
N THR A 13 1.72 -10.13 -11.70
CA THR A 13 1.65 -8.96 -10.81
C THR A 13 1.95 -7.64 -11.52
N ILE A 14 2.00 -7.65 -12.86
CA ILE A 14 2.26 -6.44 -13.63
C ILE A 14 1.18 -5.39 -13.35
N ALA A 15 1.61 -4.18 -13.03
CA ALA A 15 0.72 -3.04 -12.82
C ALA A 15 1.32 -1.77 -13.40
N LEU A 16 0.48 -0.99 -14.08
CA LEU A 16 0.83 0.36 -14.52
C LEU A 16 0.95 1.26 -13.30
N LEU A 17 1.88 2.22 -13.32
CA LEU A 17 1.98 3.29 -12.33
C LEU A 17 1.23 4.53 -12.82
N PRO A 18 -0.03 4.78 -12.39
CA PRO A 18 -0.90 5.81 -12.96
C PRO A 18 -0.37 7.24 -12.76
N TRP A 19 0.48 7.45 -11.76
CA TRP A 19 1.08 8.75 -11.46
C TRP A 19 2.30 9.08 -12.34
N ARG A 20 2.70 8.18 -13.22
CA ARG A 20 3.78 8.45 -14.18
C ARG A 20 3.21 9.07 -15.45
N PRO A 21 4.01 9.88 -16.19
CA PRO A 21 3.57 10.49 -17.43
C PRO A 21 3.08 9.47 -18.45
N GLU A 22 2.07 9.83 -19.23
CA GLU A 22 1.53 8.98 -20.31
C GLU A 22 2.58 8.64 -21.36
N HIS A 23 3.50 9.58 -21.62
CA HIS A 23 4.65 9.34 -22.49
C HIS A 23 5.74 8.59 -21.75
N GLY A 24 5.96 7.34 -22.11
CA GLY A 24 6.88 6.46 -21.41
C GLY A 24 6.24 5.84 -20.16
N SER A 25 5.12 5.14 -20.35
CA SER A 25 4.45 4.39 -19.29
C SER A 25 5.42 3.52 -18.50
N VAL A 26 5.26 3.52 -17.17
CA VAL A 26 6.06 2.73 -16.23
C VAL A 26 5.20 1.65 -15.63
N VAL A 27 5.69 0.42 -15.66
CA VAL A 27 5.07 -0.71 -14.97
C VAL A 27 5.97 -1.22 -13.87
N ARG A 28 5.38 -1.83 -12.86
CA ARG A 28 6.09 -2.59 -11.82
C ARG A 28 5.63 -4.04 -11.82
N MET A 29 6.49 -4.93 -11.33
CA MET A 29 6.16 -6.32 -11.02
C MET A 29 6.78 -6.68 -9.68
N PHE A 30 6.13 -7.55 -8.92
CA PHE A 30 6.78 -8.21 -7.80
C PHE A 30 7.72 -9.30 -8.31
N CYS A 31 8.77 -9.59 -7.54
CA CYS A 31 9.78 -10.57 -7.91
C CYS A 31 9.93 -11.62 -6.81
N SER A 32 10.31 -12.82 -7.19
CA SER A 32 10.93 -13.79 -6.29
C SER A 32 12.45 -13.58 -6.30
N ILE A 33 13.11 -13.95 -5.22
CA ILE A 33 14.55 -13.72 -5.02
C ILE A 33 15.28 -15.05 -4.89
N THR A 34 16.38 -15.21 -5.63
CA THR A 34 17.25 -16.39 -5.53
C THR A 34 18.71 -16.01 -5.39
N HIS A 35 19.51 -16.96 -4.92
CA HIS A 35 20.95 -16.94 -5.07
C HIS A 35 21.37 -17.19 -6.52
N PRO A 36 22.65 -16.93 -6.90
CA PRO A 36 23.17 -17.19 -8.25
C PRO A 36 23.07 -18.64 -8.71
N ASP A 37 23.06 -19.59 -7.79
CA ASP A 37 22.90 -21.03 -8.04
C ASP A 37 21.44 -21.46 -8.23
N GLY A 38 20.49 -20.51 -8.17
CA GLY A 38 19.06 -20.75 -8.31
C GLY A 38 18.35 -21.17 -7.02
N THR A 39 19.05 -21.32 -5.91
CA THR A 39 18.41 -21.64 -4.62
C THR A 39 17.61 -20.44 -4.10
N PRO A 40 16.40 -20.65 -3.52
CA PRO A 40 15.59 -19.57 -2.97
C PRO A 40 16.34 -18.80 -1.88
N PHE A 41 16.18 -17.47 -1.88
CA PHE A 41 16.72 -16.63 -0.81
C PHE A 41 15.84 -16.74 0.43
N ALA A 42 16.43 -17.21 1.53
CA ALA A 42 15.68 -17.54 2.76
C ALA A 42 14.96 -16.32 3.42
N HIS A 43 15.38 -15.10 3.09
CA HIS A 43 14.78 -13.87 3.62
C HIS A 43 13.85 -13.17 2.59
N ASP A 44 13.50 -13.84 1.49
CA ASP A 44 12.44 -13.38 0.60
C ASP A 44 11.09 -13.52 1.30
N THR A 45 10.55 -12.42 1.82
CA THR A 45 9.29 -12.41 2.59
C THR A 45 8.11 -12.88 1.75
N ARG A 46 8.09 -12.56 0.45
CA ARG A 46 7.07 -13.06 -0.48
C ARG A 46 7.21 -14.58 -0.69
N GLY A 47 8.43 -15.08 -0.75
CA GLY A 47 8.74 -16.52 -0.81
C GLY A 47 8.31 -17.26 0.46
N ILE A 48 8.53 -16.67 1.64
CA ILE A 48 8.06 -17.21 2.93
C ILE A 48 6.53 -17.34 2.93
N LEU A 49 5.81 -16.31 2.49
CA LEU A 49 4.35 -16.36 2.40
C LEU A 49 3.87 -17.43 1.41
N LYS A 50 4.49 -17.54 0.23
CA LYS A 50 4.19 -18.61 -0.74
C LYS A 50 4.34 -20.01 -0.12
N GLN A 51 5.40 -20.22 0.65
CA GLN A 51 5.63 -21.49 1.33
C GLN A 51 4.55 -21.77 2.38
N ALA A 52 4.19 -20.78 3.21
CA ALA A 52 3.14 -20.91 4.21
C ALA A 52 1.77 -21.25 3.59
N VAL A 53 1.42 -20.60 2.46
CA VAL A 53 0.21 -20.91 1.69
C VAL A 53 0.23 -22.34 1.16
N ALA A 54 1.36 -22.79 0.63
CA ALA A 54 1.52 -24.15 0.13
C ALA A 54 1.39 -25.21 1.25
N ASP A 55 1.92 -24.94 2.42
CA ASP A 55 1.83 -25.85 3.57
C ASP A 55 0.41 -25.88 4.16
N ALA A 56 -0.27 -24.75 4.20
CA ALA A 56 -1.70 -24.71 4.56
C ALA A 56 -2.56 -25.53 3.58
N ALA A 57 -2.31 -25.40 2.28
CA ALA A 57 -3.02 -26.17 1.25
C ALA A 57 -2.81 -27.69 1.39
N LYS A 58 -1.59 -28.15 1.72
CA LYS A 58 -1.32 -29.56 2.03
C LYS A 58 -2.09 -30.06 3.25
N ALA A 59 -2.34 -29.16 4.22
CA ALA A 59 -3.14 -29.46 5.40
C ALA A 59 -4.66 -29.33 5.15
N GLY A 60 -5.08 -28.98 3.94
CA GLY A 60 -6.49 -28.86 3.56
C GLY A 60 -7.12 -27.51 3.87
N TYR A 61 -6.31 -26.47 4.10
CA TYR A 61 -6.79 -25.12 4.40
C TYR A 61 -6.53 -24.14 3.25
N ALA A 62 -7.50 -23.25 3.02
CA ALA A 62 -7.36 -22.07 2.18
C ALA A 62 -7.72 -20.82 3.01
N PHE A 63 -6.98 -19.74 2.80
CA PHE A 63 -7.18 -18.47 3.51
C PHE A 63 -7.55 -17.36 2.56
N SER A 64 -8.34 -16.40 3.07
CA SER A 64 -8.57 -15.10 2.45
C SER A 64 -8.30 -14.04 3.52
N PHE A 65 -7.71 -12.92 3.08
CA PHE A 65 -7.41 -11.79 3.95
C PHE A 65 -8.06 -10.52 3.42
N GLY A 66 -8.76 -9.78 4.30
CA GLY A 66 -9.11 -8.37 4.14
C GLY A 66 -8.17 -7.56 5.03
N SER A 67 -7.64 -6.49 4.50
CA SER A 67 -6.77 -5.58 5.23
C SER A 67 -7.49 -4.27 5.47
N GLU A 68 -7.53 -3.82 6.72
CA GLU A 68 -7.93 -2.49 7.15
C GLU A 68 -6.64 -1.71 7.39
N LEU A 69 -6.36 -0.73 6.53
CA LEU A 69 -5.10 -0.01 6.56
C LEU A 69 -5.34 1.46 6.83
N GLU A 70 -5.00 1.86 8.06
CA GLU A 70 -5.07 3.23 8.53
C GLU A 70 -3.76 3.98 8.25
N PHE A 71 -3.90 5.28 8.04
CA PHE A 71 -2.76 6.19 7.86
C PHE A 71 -3.12 7.60 8.32
N TYR A 72 -2.09 8.33 8.75
CA TYR A 72 -2.21 9.73 9.11
C TYR A 72 -1.68 10.62 8.01
N LEU A 73 -2.33 11.77 7.80
CA LEU A 73 -1.87 12.81 6.89
C LEU A 73 -1.40 14.03 7.67
N PHE A 74 -0.13 14.37 7.52
CA PHE A 74 0.52 15.51 8.16
C PHE A 74 0.86 16.59 7.16
N ARG A 75 0.89 17.83 7.64
CA ARG A 75 1.36 18.98 6.88
C ARG A 75 2.88 18.95 6.75
N LEU A 76 3.37 19.48 5.65
CA LEU A 76 4.77 19.86 5.52
C LEU A 76 4.95 21.33 5.94
N ASP A 77 6.15 21.68 6.39
CA ASP A 77 6.51 23.07 6.66
C ASP A 77 6.82 23.83 5.35
N GLU A 78 7.20 25.11 5.47
CA GLU A 78 7.54 25.97 4.33
C GLU A 78 8.76 25.51 3.53
N ASN A 79 9.60 24.65 4.10
CA ASN A 79 10.78 24.05 3.47
C ASN A 79 10.47 22.67 2.88
N GLY A 80 9.24 22.14 3.07
CA GLY A 80 8.84 20.80 2.66
C GLY A 80 9.24 19.69 3.63
N GLU A 81 9.66 20.05 4.86
CA GLU A 81 9.99 19.08 5.90
C GLU A 81 8.74 18.58 6.62
N VAL A 82 8.80 17.33 7.08
CA VAL A 82 7.69 16.68 7.79
C VAL A 82 7.46 17.35 9.14
N THR A 83 6.17 17.61 9.45
CA THR A 83 5.75 18.11 10.76
C THR A 83 4.88 17.09 11.47
N ASP A 84 4.60 17.31 12.76
CA ASP A 84 3.62 16.61 13.58
C ASP A 84 2.21 17.26 13.55
N VAL A 85 1.99 18.21 12.64
CA VAL A 85 0.72 18.90 12.51
C VAL A 85 -0.23 18.14 11.60
N PRO A 86 -1.33 17.55 12.13
CA PRO A 86 -2.32 16.86 11.32
C PRO A 86 -2.92 17.77 10.25
N TYR A 87 -3.29 17.17 9.12
CA TYR A 87 -3.86 17.94 8.02
C TYR A 87 -5.19 18.60 8.39
N ASP A 88 -6.00 17.93 9.21
CA ASP A 88 -7.24 18.43 9.78
C ASP A 88 -7.41 18.04 11.26
N GLN A 89 -8.58 18.36 11.82
CA GLN A 89 -8.98 18.06 13.19
C GLN A 89 -10.33 17.32 13.21
N ALA A 90 -10.70 16.72 12.09
CA ALA A 90 -11.91 15.94 11.98
C ALA A 90 -11.87 14.68 12.86
N THR A 91 -13.01 14.06 13.06
CA THR A 91 -13.18 12.85 13.85
C THR A 91 -13.87 11.76 13.03
N TYR A 92 -14.15 10.63 13.66
CA TYR A 92 -14.71 9.45 13.01
C TYR A 92 -15.96 9.75 12.19
N MET A 93 -15.92 9.39 10.90
CA MET A 93 -17.01 9.55 9.92
C MET A 93 -17.42 11.00 9.65
N ASP A 94 -16.62 11.99 10.06
CA ASP A 94 -16.84 13.37 9.63
C ASP A 94 -16.75 13.49 8.11
N VAL A 95 -17.44 14.52 7.59
CA VAL A 95 -17.46 14.87 6.17
C VAL A 95 -16.95 16.29 5.96
N ALA A 96 -16.72 16.71 4.72
CA ALA A 96 -16.35 18.07 4.41
C ALA A 96 -17.41 19.07 4.93
N PRO A 97 -17.01 20.25 5.46
CA PRO A 97 -15.67 20.86 5.37
C PRO A 97 -14.68 20.48 6.48
N GLU A 98 -15.11 19.76 7.53
CA GLU A 98 -14.26 19.32 8.65
C GLU A 98 -13.22 18.31 8.18
N ASP A 99 -13.66 17.27 7.46
CA ASP A 99 -12.79 16.31 6.78
C ASP A 99 -12.16 16.95 5.53
N ARG A 100 -10.91 17.34 5.65
CA ARG A 100 -10.11 17.89 4.55
C ARG A 100 -9.40 16.82 3.74
N CYS A 101 -9.39 15.59 4.24
CA CYS A 101 -8.72 14.45 3.62
C CYS A 101 -9.56 13.78 2.53
N GLU A 102 -10.86 14.09 2.43
CA GLU A 102 -11.81 13.45 1.52
C GLU A 102 -11.29 13.36 0.07
N ASN A 103 -10.80 14.47 -0.47
CA ASN A 103 -10.30 14.48 -1.85
C ASN A 103 -9.01 13.68 -2.03
N VAL A 104 -8.14 13.63 -1.02
CA VAL A 104 -6.91 12.83 -1.04
C VAL A 104 -7.28 11.35 -1.03
N ARG A 105 -8.19 10.93 -0.15
CA ARG A 105 -8.68 9.54 -0.13
C ARG A 105 -9.37 9.16 -1.44
N ARG A 106 -10.15 10.08 -2.02
CA ARG A 106 -10.81 9.85 -3.32
C ARG A 106 -9.76 9.61 -4.43
N GLU A 107 -8.69 10.42 -4.49
CA GLU A 107 -7.62 10.22 -5.46
C GLU A 107 -6.90 8.89 -5.22
N ILE A 108 -6.67 8.49 -3.97
CA ILE A 108 -6.12 7.18 -3.59
C ILE A 108 -7.01 6.06 -4.13
N CYS A 109 -8.33 6.09 -3.85
CA CYS A 109 -9.28 5.07 -4.31
C CYS A 109 -9.27 4.92 -5.83
N LEU A 110 -9.37 6.03 -6.58
CA LEU A 110 -9.35 6.01 -8.04
C LEU A 110 -8.02 5.49 -8.61
N THR A 111 -6.91 5.77 -7.92
CA THR A 111 -5.59 5.26 -8.31
C THR A 111 -5.48 3.75 -8.05
N LEU A 112 -6.01 3.27 -6.93
CA LEU A 112 -6.08 1.83 -6.62
C LEU A 112 -6.92 1.07 -7.65
N GLU A 113 -8.08 1.60 -8.05
CA GLU A 113 -8.92 1.02 -9.10
C GLU A 113 -8.17 0.89 -10.43
N GLN A 114 -7.42 1.91 -10.84
CA GLN A 114 -6.58 1.87 -12.05
C GLN A 114 -5.49 0.80 -11.97
N MET A 115 -5.07 0.42 -10.77
CA MET A 115 -4.10 -0.64 -10.52
C MET A 115 -4.75 -2.02 -10.30
N GLY A 116 -6.09 -2.13 -10.43
CA GLY A 116 -6.83 -3.38 -10.27
C GLY A 116 -7.15 -3.74 -8.82
N ILE A 117 -6.96 -2.84 -7.87
CA ILE A 117 -7.36 -3.01 -6.46
C ILE A 117 -8.71 -2.32 -6.27
N GLN A 118 -9.69 -3.04 -5.75
CA GLN A 118 -11.06 -2.53 -5.57
C GLN A 118 -11.26 -2.01 -4.15
N PRO A 119 -11.36 -0.68 -3.93
CA PRO A 119 -11.76 -0.11 -2.66
C PRO A 119 -13.20 -0.50 -2.30
N GLU A 120 -13.47 -0.71 -1.00
CA GLU A 120 -14.80 -1.04 -0.47
C GLU A 120 -15.31 0.04 0.48
N SER A 121 -14.42 0.64 1.29
CA SER A 121 -14.74 1.77 2.15
C SER A 121 -13.66 2.83 2.13
N SER A 122 -14.02 4.06 2.51
CA SER A 122 -13.10 5.18 2.65
C SER A 122 -13.73 6.22 3.55
N HIS A 123 -13.12 6.46 4.72
CA HIS A 123 -13.65 7.41 5.70
C HIS A 123 -12.53 8.05 6.54
N HIS A 124 -12.89 9.12 7.24
CA HIS A 124 -12.06 9.71 8.28
C HIS A 124 -12.13 8.85 9.54
N GLU A 125 -10.99 8.62 10.20
CA GLU A 125 -10.87 7.87 11.43
C GLU A 125 -10.95 8.77 12.69
N GLU A 126 -10.81 8.17 13.88
CA GLU A 126 -10.99 8.88 15.16
C GLU A 126 -9.94 9.98 15.41
N GLY A 127 -8.70 9.74 14.99
CA GLY A 127 -7.60 10.67 15.24
C GLY A 127 -7.55 11.83 14.25
N PRO A 128 -7.10 13.02 14.65
CA PRO A 128 -6.87 14.12 13.74
C PRO A 128 -5.96 13.72 12.55
N GLY A 129 -6.43 13.98 11.32
CA GLY A 129 -5.71 13.59 10.11
C GLY A 129 -5.62 12.08 9.88
N GLN A 130 -6.32 11.25 10.66
CA GLN A 130 -6.34 9.80 10.50
C GLN A 130 -7.39 9.37 9.47
N ASN A 131 -7.02 8.47 8.61
CA ASN A 131 -7.81 8.03 7.47
C ASN A 131 -7.75 6.52 7.33
N GLU A 132 -8.81 5.93 6.79
CA GLU A 132 -8.86 4.53 6.44
C GLU A 132 -9.40 4.37 5.02
N VAL A 133 -8.82 3.42 4.30
CA VAL A 133 -9.33 2.95 3.01
C VAL A 133 -9.19 1.45 2.99
N ASP A 134 -10.32 0.75 2.97
CA ASP A 134 -10.38 -0.69 2.85
C ASP A 134 -10.51 -1.11 1.40
N PHE A 135 -9.99 -2.28 1.10
CA PHE A 135 -10.14 -2.88 -0.22
C PHE A 135 -10.51 -4.36 -0.10
N ARG A 136 -11.13 -4.86 -1.15
CA ARG A 136 -11.70 -6.20 -1.18
C ARG A 136 -10.69 -7.25 -0.77
N TYR A 137 -11.13 -8.20 0.09
CA TYR A 137 -10.34 -9.35 0.48
C TYR A 137 -9.90 -10.19 -0.73
N SER A 138 -8.79 -10.88 -0.59
CA SER A 138 -8.24 -11.76 -1.63
C SER A 138 -7.45 -12.93 -1.02
N ASP A 139 -6.88 -13.77 -1.87
CA ASP A 139 -5.94 -14.79 -1.42
C ASP A 139 -4.72 -14.15 -0.72
N PRO A 140 -3.99 -14.90 0.12
CA PRO A 140 -2.95 -14.33 0.97
C PRO A 140 -1.85 -13.58 0.22
N LEU A 141 -1.43 -14.10 -0.95
CA LEU A 141 -0.36 -13.48 -1.72
C LEU A 141 -0.83 -12.18 -2.38
N SER A 142 -2.01 -12.19 -2.98
CA SER A 142 -2.64 -11.01 -3.55
C SER A 142 -2.93 -9.95 -2.49
N ALA A 143 -3.40 -10.35 -1.29
CA ALA A 143 -3.65 -9.43 -0.19
C ALA A 143 -2.36 -8.73 0.27
N ALA A 144 -1.25 -9.46 0.41
CA ALA A 144 0.05 -8.90 0.75
C ALA A 144 0.58 -7.96 -0.34
N ASP A 145 0.50 -8.36 -1.60
CA ASP A 145 0.90 -7.55 -2.75
C ASP A 145 0.07 -6.25 -2.84
N ASN A 146 -1.24 -6.35 -2.56
CA ASN A 146 -2.16 -5.20 -2.51
C ASN A 146 -1.81 -4.25 -1.36
N ALA A 147 -1.51 -4.76 -0.17
CA ALA A 147 -1.11 -3.94 0.96
C ALA A 147 0.17 -3.14 0.66
N VAL A 148 1.21 -3.77 0.09
CA VAL A 148 2.44 -3.08 -0.31
C VAL A 148 2.17 -2.03 -1.40
N THR A 149 1.28 -2.34 -2.34
CA THR A 149 0.85 -1.40 -3.38
C THR A 149 0.12 -0.21 -2.77
N PHE A 150 -0.80 -0.47 -1.83
CA PHE A 150 -1.54 0.55 -1.09
C PHE A 150 -0.62 1.56 -0.40
N LEU A 151 0.37 1.08 0.36
CA LEU A 151 1.34 1.98 1.02
C LEU A 151 2.04 2.90 0.00
N THR A 152 2.40 2.36 -1.16
CA THR A 152 3.07 3.14 -2.22
C THR A 152 2.12 4.18 -2.81
N VAL A 153 0.88 3.81 -3.10
CA VAL A 153 -0.16 4.72 -3.63
C VAL A 153 -0.42 5.85 -2.65
N VAL A 154 -0.71 5.53 -1.38
CA VAL A 154 -1.02 6.53 -0.35
C VAL A 154 0.12 7.53 -0.20
N LYS A 155 1.36 7.07 -0.04
CA LYS A 155 2.53 7.96 0.07
C LYS A 155 2.73 8.83 -1.18
N THR A 156 2.51 8.27 -2.36
CA THR A 156 2.66 9.00 -3.62
C THR A 156 1.59 10.08 -3.78
N ILE A 157 0.32 9.74 -3.51
CA ILE A 157 -0.79 10.67 -3.63
C ILE A 157 -0.70 11.75 -2.55
N ALA A 158 -0.36 11.41 -1.31
CA ALA A 158 -0.11 12.38 -0.25
C ALA A 158 0.97 13.39 -0.65
N ALA A 159 2.12 12.92 -1.14
CA ALA A 159 3.22 13.79 -1.59
C ALA A 159 2.79 14.71 -2.74
N ARG A 160 1.99 14.23 -3.68
CA ARG A 160 1.43 15.05 -4.78
C ARG A 160 0.47 16.15 -4.29
N ASN A 161 -0.17 15.92 -3.15
CA ASN A 161 -1.04 16.87 -2.48
C ASN A 161 -0.30 17.75 -1.43
N GLY A 162 1.05 17.71 -1.39
CA GLY A 162 1.86 18.49 -0.45
C GLY A 162 1.73 18.03 1.00
N LEU A 163 1.49 16.72 1.21
CA LEU A 163 1.28 16.10 2.51
C LEU A 163 2.27 14.96 2.73
N TYR A 164 2.47 14.61 3.98
CA TYR A 164 3.18 13.40 4.41
C TYR A 164 2.20 12.36 4.93
N ALA A 165 2.34 11.13 4.45
CA ALA A 165 1.56 10.00 4.94
C ALA A 165 2.38 9.13 5.91
N ASP A 166 1.87 8.93 7.11
CA ASP A 166 2.45 8.09 8.15
C ASP A 166 1.57 6.87 8.41
N PHE A 167 2.19 5.70 8.43
CA PHE A 167 1.58 4.40 8.73
C PHE A 167 2.00 3.88 10.11
N SER A 168 2.68 4.68 10.91
CA SER A 168 3.03 4.30 12.28
C SER A 168 1.76 4.15 13.13
N PRO A 169 1.68 3.15 14.02
CA PRO A 169 0.56 3.03 14.92
C PRO A 169 0.55 4.19 15.91
N ARG A 170 -0.49 5.01 15.89
CA ARG A 170 -0.70 6.17 16.77
C ARG A 170 0.52 7.10 16.83
N PRO A 171 0.84 7.81 15.73
CA PRO A 171 1.98 8.73 15.69
C PRO A 171 1.75 10.01 16.51
N LEU A 172 0.52 10.24 17.01
CA LEU A 172 0.09 11.33 17.88
C LEU A 172 -0.32 10.82 19.26
#